data_e7d07bd1fbf0a4905af35dfc0f00ec88
#
_entry.id   e7d07bd1fbf0a4905af35dfc0f00ec88
#
_cell.length_a   1.000
_cell.length_b   1.000
_cell.length_c   1.000
_cell.angle_alpha   90.00
_cell.angle_beta   90.00
_cell.angle_gamma   90.00
#
_symmetry.space_group_name_H-M   'P 1'
#
loop_
_entity.id
_entity.type
_entity.pdbx_description
1 polymer ?
#
loop_
_entity_poly.entity_id
_entity_poly.type
_entity_poly.pdbx_seq_one_letter_code
_entity_poly.pdbx_strand_id
1 'polypeptide(L)' 'MINSKMRTPEGDIYEVFARFREPNLHHIGSVVATDDDLAKMYAAKLYDEWGWREMTVVKRAAIITVIAPV' A
#
# COMPACT_ATOMS: atom_id res chain seq x y z
N MET A 1 -10.81 5.90 -18.40
CA MET A 1 -10.56 5.70 -18.34
C MET A 1 -9.98 5.18 -17.51
N ILE A 2 -9.57 5.02 -17.32
CA ILE A 2 -9.04 4.21 -16.76
C ILE A 2 -8.38 4.42 -15.78
N ASN A 3 -7.93 4.12 -15.02
CA ASN A 3 -7.03 4.20 -13.99
C ASN A 3 -7.02 5.43 -13.20
N SER A 4 -8.01 6.29 -13.30
CA SER A 4 -8.11 7.45 -12.46
C SER A 4 -8.25 7.06 -10.99
N LYS A 5 -8.67 5.83 -10.71
CA LYS A 5 -8.75 5.35 -9.33
C LYS A 5 -7.42 4.89 -8.78
N MET A 6 -6.40 4.73 -9.60
CA MET A 6 -5.12 4.18 -9.19
C MET A 6 -4.03 5.22 -9.18
N ARG A 7 -4.31 6.40 -9.71
CA ARG A 7 -3.36 7.49 -9.73
C ARG A 7 -4.03 8.77 -9.29
N THR A 8 -3.25 9.63 -8.71
CA THR A 8 -3.68 10.93 -8.30
C THR A 8 -2.67 11.95 -8.83
N PRO A 9 -2.96 13.25 -8.76
CA PRO A 9 -1.97 14.25 -9.13
C PRO A 9 -0.68 14.14 -8.32
N GLU A 10 -0.75 13.59 -7.11
CA GLU A 10 0.41 13.46 -6.23
C GLU A 10 1.24 12.21 -6.51
N GLY A 11 0.71 11.28 -7.29
CA GLY A 11 1.44 10.05 -7.60
C GLY A 11 0.54 8.84 -7.67
N ASP A 12 1.14 7.67 -7.46
CA ASP A 12 0.42 6.41 -7.47
C ASP A 12 -0.05 6.04 -6.08
N ILE A 13 -1.14 5.27 -6.03
CA ILE A 13 -1.66 4.76 -4.77
C ILE A 13 -0.97 3.44 -4.46
N TYR A 14 -0.44 3.31 -3.25
CA TYR A 14 0.19 2.07 -2.77
C TYR A 14 -0.62 1.54 -1.61
N GLU A 15 -0.89 0.25 -1.63
CA GLU A 15 -1.51 -0.41 -0.49
C GLU A 15 -0.44 -0.86 0.47
N VAL A 16 -0.69 -0.70 1.76
CA VAL A 16 0.29 -1.03 2.80
C VAL A 16 -0.21 -2.25 3.54
N PHE A 17 0.67 -3.25 3.68
CA PHE A 17 0.39 -4.48 4.41
C PHE A 17 1.45 -4.66 5.47
N ALA A 18 1.04 -5.18 6.62
CA ALA A 18 1.96 -5.38 7.73
C ALA A 18 1.50 -6.53 8.60
N ARG A 19 2.43 -7.03 9.42
CA ARG A 19 2.10 -8.07 10.40
C ARG A 19 2.95 -7.88 11.64
N PHE A 20 2.44 -8.38 12.74
CA PHE A 20 3.23 -8.48 13.96
C PHE A 20 3.89 -9.86 14.00
N ARG A 21 3.31 -10.81 14.75
CA ARG A 21 3.89 -12.15 14.88
C ARG A 21 3.17 -13.18 14.03
N GLU A 22 1.95 -12.89 13.64
CA GLU A 22 1.17 -13.81 12.83
C GLU A 22 1.82 -13.96 11.45
N PRO A 23 1.60 -15.10 10.77
CA PRO A 23 2.29 -15.35 9.51
C PRO A 23 1.74 -14.55 8.33
N ASN A 24 0.53 -14.04 8.43
CA ASN A 24 -0.12 -13.39 7.29
C ASN A 24 -0.03 -11.88 7.39
N LEU A 25 0.23 -11.25 6.25
CA LEU A 25 0.19 -9.79 6.16
C LEU A 25 -1.26 -9.34 6.14
N HIS A 26 -1.53 -8.22 6.79
CA HIS A 26 -2.85 -7.61 6.83
C HIS A 26 -2.79 -6.25 6.15
N HIS A 27 -3.83 -5.92 5.42
CA HIS A 27 -3.95 -4.60 4.82
C HIS A 27 -4.23 -3.59 5.93
N ILE A 28 -3.35 -2.60 6.06
CA ILE A 28 -3.49 -1.62 7.14
C ILE A 28 -3.79 -0.21 6.65
N GLY A 29 -3.62 0.04 5.37
CA GLY A 29 -3.93 1.36 4.82
C GLY A 29 -3.31 1.55 3.46
N SER A 30 -3.18 2.79 3.06
CA SER A 30 -2.57 3.13 1.77
C SER A 30 -1.83 4.45 1.88
N VAL A 31 -0.91 4.66 0.95
CA VAL A 31 -0.19 5.92 0.84
C VAL A 31 -0.12 6.30 -0.63
N VAL A 32 0.13 7.57 -0.90
CA VAL A 32 0.30 8.08 -2.26
C VAL A 32 1.74 8.57 -2.38
N ALA A 33 2.43 8.11 -3.41
CA ALA A 33 3.82 8.48 -3.61
C ALA A 33 4.16 8.44 -5.09
N THR A 34 5.19 9.18 -5.48
CA THR A 34 5.59 9.22 -6.88
C THR A 34 6.47 8.06 -7.27
N ASP A 35 7.07 7.36 -6.30
CA ASP A 35 7.89 6.19 -6.58
C ASP A 35 7.89 5.25 -5.38
N ASP A 36 8.49 4.08 -5.59
CA ASP A 36 8.48 3.03 -4.59
C ASP A 36 9.23 3.42 -3.32
N ASP A 37 10.36 4.11 -3.46
CA ASP A 37 11.14 4.48 -2.30
C ASP A 37 10.42 5.48 -1.41
N LEU A 38 9.75 6.43 -2.02
CA LEU A 38 8.92 7.36 -1.26
C LEU A 38 7.76 6.65 -0.60
N ALA A 39 7.15 5.68 -1.30
CA ALA A 39 6.05 4.91 -0.71
C ALA A 39 6.52 4.17 0.53
N LYS A 40 7.70 3.57 0.49
CA LYS A 40 8.25 2.87 1.66
C LYS A 40 8.48 3.86 2.80
N MET A 41 9.02 5.01 2.50
CA MET A 41 9.31 6.01 3.52
C MET A 41 8.03 6.53 4.16
N TYR A 42 7.03 6.82 3.35
CA TYR A 42 5.74 7.33 3.87
C TYR A 42 5.04 6.28 4.70
N ALA A 43 5.04 5.03 4.25
CA ALA A 43 4.40 3.96 5.00
C ALA A 43 5.10 3.74 6.34
N ALA A 44 6.41 3.70 6.35
CA ALA A 44 7.15 3.54 7.58
C ALA A 44 6.85 4.66 8.55
N LYS A 45 6.81 5.89 8.04
CA LYS A 45 6.61 7.04 8.89
C LYS A 45 5.20 7.11 9.45
N LEU A 46 4.22 6.78 8.62
CA LEU A 46 2.82 6.90 9.01
C LEU A 46 2.42 5.83 10.02
N TYR A 47 3.02 4.66 9.95
CA TYR A 47 2.60 3.52 10.76
C TYR A 47 3.65 3.03 11.74
N ASP A 48 4.74 3.77 11.95
CA ASP A 48 5.89 3.27 12.71
C ASP A 48 5.63 3.13 14.21
N GLU A 49 4.55 3.69 14.72
CA GLU A 49 4.29 3.63 16.15
C GLU A 49 3.82 2.26 16.64
N TRP A 50 3.60 1.32 15.71
CA TRP A 50 2.97 0.05 16.04
C TRP A 50 3.93 -1.12 16.23
N GLY A 51 5.22 -0.95 16.02
CA GLY A 51 6.18 -2.02 16.24
C GLY A 51 6.00 -3.24 15.32
N TRP A 52 5.71 -2.98 14.05
CA TRP A 52 5.51 -4.04 13.08
C TRP A 52 6.75 -4.90 12.90
N ARG A 53 6.58 -6.19 12.69
CA ARG A 53 7.66 -7.08 12.32
C ARG A 53 7.98 -7.02 10.84
N GLU A 54 6.98 -6.84 10.03
CA GLU A 54 7.13 -6.79 8.60
C GLU A 54 6.13 -5.81 8.04
N MET A 55 6.55 -5.03 7.05
CA MET A 55 5.67 -4.09 6.37
C MET A 55 6.06 -4.06 4.91
N THR A 56 5.07 -4.14 4.02
CA THR A 56 5.29 -4.10 2.59
C THR A 56 4.34 -3.10 1.96
N VAL A 57 4.73 -2.58 0.81
CA VAL A 57 3.85 -1.75 0.00
C VAL A 57 3.79 -2.34 -1.39
N VAL A 58 2.63 -2.20 -2.02
CA VAL A 58 2.44 -2.65 -3.40
C VAL A 58 1.59 -1.62 -4.12
N LYS A 59 1.98 -1.27 -5.32
CA LYS A 59 1.15 -0.36 -6.13
C LYS A 59 -0.20 -0.98 -6.33
N ARG A 60 -1.26 -0.20 -6.08
CA ARG A 60 -2.62 -0.69 -6.30
C ARG A 60 -2.79 -1.18 -7.75
N ALA A 61 -2.16 -0.50 -8.70
CA ALA A 61 -2.26 -0.88 -10.10
C ALA A 61 -1.66 -2.26 -10.39
N ALA A 62 -0.80 -2.77 -9.50
CA ALA A 62 -0.21 -4.10 -9.68
C ALA A 62 -1.06 -5.22 -9.11
N ILE A 63 -2.14 -4.89 -8.43
CA ILE A 63 -3.04 -5.89 -7.86
C ILE A 63 -3.96 -6.38 -8.96
N ILE A 64 -3.99 -7.69 -9.15
CA ILE A 64 -4.80 -8.30 -10.20
C ILE A 64 -6.12 -8.76 -9.60
N THR A 65 -7.21 -8.26 -10.17
CA THR A 65 -8.55 -8.60 -9.68
C THR A 65 -8.97 -9.96 -10.24
N VAL A 66 -9.34 -10.86 -9.36
CA VAL A 66 -9.86 -12.16 -9.76
C VAL A 66 -11.39 -12.12 -9.78
N ILE A 67 -11.98 -11.54 -8.74
CA ILE A 67 -13.43 -11.38 -8.65
C ILE A 67 -13.70 -9.91 -8.38
N ALA A 68 -14.36 -9.26 -9.30
CA ALA A 68 -14.63 -7.82 -9.16
C ALA A 68 -15.87 -7.60 -8.30
N PRO A 69 -15.91 -6.50 -7.53
CA PRO A 69 -17.13 -6.16 -6.78
C PRO A 69 -18.25 -5.80 -7.72
N VAL A 70 -19.46 -6.08 -7.31
CA VAL A 70 -20.65 -5.74 -8.11
C VAL A 70 -21.35 -4.53 -7.54
#